data_54fbd0308074ed048f8c8895a8d6b182
#
_entry.id   54fbd0308074ed048f8c8895a8d6b182
#
_cell.length_a   1.000
_cell.length_b   1.000
_cell.length_c   1.000
_cell.angle_alpha   90.00
_cell.angle_beta   90.00
_cell.angle_gamma   90.00
#
_symmetry.space_group_name_H-M   'P 1'
#
loop_
_entity.id
_entity.type
_entity.pdbx_description
1 polymer ?
#
loop_
_entity_poly.entity_id
_entity_poly.type
_entity_poly.pdbx_seq_one_letter_code
_entity_poly.pdbx_strand_id
1 'polypeptide(L)'
;MKEQGIHLNLLNQLRRHEGLSLTLYRCSGDPPKQTIGYGRNIQDNGISEAEAEFMLLNDLLACESELKNEGWYNQLDEVRRAVILNMAFNLGKPTLLKFRKLIGALSDDDYETASKEMVTGSDGVSPSKWASQVGKRAYELADQMRTGQWQDV
;
A
#
# COMPACT_ATOMS: atom_id res chain seq x y z
N MET A 1 29.58 12.64 -17.04
CA MET A 1 28.95 11.52 -16.33
C MET A 1 27.62 11.20 -16.97
N LYS A 2 27.26 9.93 -17.07
CA LYS A 2 26.01 9.46 -17.68
C LYS A 2 25.27 8.58 -16.69
N GLU A 3 23.94 8.61 -16.74
CA GLU A 3 23.05 7.70 -16.03
C GLU A 3 22.20 6.97 -17.06
N GLN A 4 22.29 5.62 -17.08
CA GLN A 4 21.61 4.78 -18.08
C GLN A 4 21.82 5.26 -19.53
N GLY A 5 23.04 5.74 -19.84
CA GLY A 5 23.39 6.25 -21.17
C GLY A 5 23.05 7.72 -21.44
N ILE A 6 22.28 8.36 -20.58
CA ILE A 6 21.88 9.77 -20.70
C ILE A 6 22.88 10.67 -19.97
N HIS A 7 23.25 11.78 -20.57
CA HIS A 7 24.17 12.72 -19.96
C HIS A 7 23.49 13.49 -18.80
N LEU A 8 24.13 13.54 -17.63
CA LEU A 8 23.54 14.17 -16.42
C LEU A 8 23.22 15.66 -16.62
N ASN A 9 24.00 16.38 -17.43
CA ASN A 9 23.71 17.79 -17.70
C ASN A 9 22.37 17.97 -18.43
N LEU A 10 22.03 17.05 -19.34
CA LEU A 10 20.71 17.07 -20.01
C LEU A 10 19.58 16.84 -19.01
N LEU A 11 19.73 15.85 -18.13
CA LEU A 11 18.75 15.62 -17.07
C LEU A 11 18.55 16.86 -16.20
N ASN A 12 19.64 17.51 -15.80
CA ASN A 12 19.59 18.73 -14.98
C ASN A 12 18.95 19.92 -15.73
N GLN A 13 19.22 20.04 -17.04
CA GLN A 13 18.57 21.05 -17.88
C GLN A 13 17.06 20.82 -17.94
N LEU A 14 16.62 19.58 -18.20
CA LEU A 14 15.19 19.24 -18.29
C LEU A 14 14.47 19.41 -16.95
N ARG A 15 15.08 18.99 -15.83
CA ARG A 15 14.52 19.26 -14.50
C ARG A 15 14.24 20.73 -14.26
N ARG A 16 15.14 21.58 -14.71
CA ARG A 16 15.02 23.04 -14.57
C ARG A 16 14.02 23.65 -15.53
N HIS A 17 13.97 23.16 -16.78
CA HIS A 17 13.06 23.67 -17.82
C HIS A 17 11.61 23.26 -17.54
N GLU A 18 11.38 22.01 -17.18
CA GLU A 18 10.03 21.46 -16.97
C GLU A 18 9.48 21.79 -15.58
N GLY A 19 10.37 21.89 -14.58
CA GLY A 19 9.96 22.00 -13.19
C GLY A 19 9.37 20.70 -12.66
N LEU A 20 9.23 20.62 -11.33
CA LEU A 20 8.67 19.44 -10.66
C LEU A 20 7.27 19.74 -10.15
N SER A 21 6.32 18.91 -10.53
CA SER A 21 5.02 18.82 -9.86
C SER A 21 4.78 17.43 -9.32
N LEU A 22 4.55 17.30 -8.01
CA LEU A 22 4.26 16.03 -7.36
C LEU A 22 2.75 15.69 -7.40
N THR A 23 1.94 16.57 -7.95
CA THR A 23 0.51 16.37 -8.14
C THR A 23 0.13 16.60 -9.60
N LEU A 24 -1.03 16.07 -9.99
CA LEU A 24 -1.56 16.26 -11.35
C LEU A 24 -1.83 17.73 -11.63
N TYR A 25 -1.48 18.16 -12.83
CA TYR A 25 -1.87 19.46 -13.38
C TYR A 25 -2.20 19.33 -14.86
N ARG A 26 -2.92 20.30 -15.41
CA ARG A 26 -3.16 20.38 -16.85
C ARG A 26 -2.05 21.20 -17.48
N CYS A 27 -1.35 20.62 -18.45
CA CYS A 27 -0.32 21.37 -19.19
C CYS A 27 -0.94 22.49 -20.06
N SER A 28 -0.11 23.42 -20.49
CA SER A 28 -0.53 24.56 -21.35
C SER A 28 -0.73 24.19 -22.83
N GLY A 29 -0.64 22.90 -23.18
CA GLY A 29 -0.85 22.44 -24.55
C GLY A 29 -2.30 22.57 -25.03
N ASP A 30 -2.53 22.37 -26.33
CA ASP A 30 -3.86 22.36 -26.95
C ASP A 30 -4.07 21.06 -27.73
N PRO A 31 -4.99 20.15 -27.27
CA PRO A 31 -5.71 20.22 -25.99
C PRO A 31 -4.79 20.00 -24.78
N PRO A 32 -5.13 20.62 -23.62
CA PRO A 32 -4.33 20.42 -22.42
C PRO A 32 -4.44 18.97 -21.93
N LYS A 33 -3.33 18.42 -21.39
CA LYS A 33 -3.23 17.03 -20.92
C LYS A 33 -2.90 16.98 -19.44
N GLN A 34 -3.43 15.98 -18.74
CA GLN A 34 -3.04 15.70 -17.36
C GLN A 34 -1.57 15.31 -17.30
N THR A 35 -0.81 16.04 -16.54
CA THR A 35 0.66 15.98 -16.49
C THR A 35 1.13 15.88 -15.04
N ILE A 36 2.26 15.23 -14.82
CA ILE A 36 2.87 15.08 -13.47
C ILE A 36 4.39 14.97 -13.59
N GLY A 37 5.08 15.18 -12.47
CA GLY A 37 6.54 15.04 -12.42
C GLY A 37 7.24 16.16 -13.18
N TYR A 38 8.21 15.80 -13.97
CA TYR A 38 8.93 16.70 -14.86
C TYR A 38 8.31 16.70 -16.28
N GLY A 39 7.04 17.13 -16.36
CA GLY A 39 6.37 17.28 -17.64
C GLY A 39 5.85 15.98 -18.27
N ARG A 40 5.66 14.90 -17.49
CA ARG A 40 5.09 13.65 -18.03
C ARG A 40 3.61 13.84 -18.35
N ASN A 41 3.24 13.76 -19.63
CA ASN A 41 1.84 13.61 -20.04
C ASN A 41 1.35 12.21 -19.61
N ILE A 42 0.81 12.13 -18.42
CA ILE A 42 0.37 10.85 -17.84
C ILE A 42 -0.96 10.38 -18.43
N GLN A 43 -1.76 11.30 -18.94
CA GLN A 43 -3.04 11.00 -19.58
C GLN A 43 -2.88 10.09 -20.79
N ASP A 44 -1.91 10.39 -21.65
CA ASP A 44 -1.69 9.63 -22.88
C ASP A 44 -0.64 8.52 -22.73
N ASN A 45 0.37 8.73 -21.89
CA ASN A 45 1.52 7.83 -21.79
C ASN A 45 1.46 6.87 -20.59
N GLY A 46 0.66 7.18 -19.55
CA GLY A 46 0.62 6.38 -18.33
C GLY A 46 1.98 6.25 -17.66
N ILE A 47 2.18 5.13 -16.97
CA ILE A 47 3.44 4.78 -16.32
C ILE A 47 3.94 3.42 -16.81
N SER A 48 5.24 3.20 -16.71
CA SER A 48 5.85 1.89 -16.98
C SER A 48 5.64 0.94 -15.79
N GLU A 49 5.83 -0.35 -16.02
CA GLU A 49 5.79 -1.36 -14.95
C GLU A 49 6.82 -1.07 -13.86
N ALA A 50 8.05 -0.68 -14.25
CA ALA A 50 9.10 -0.31 -13.30
C ALA A 50 8.72 0.91 -12.43
N GLU A 51 8.06 1.90 -13.02
CA GLU A 51 7.52 3.04 -12.27
C GLU A 51 6.40 2.61 -11.31
N ALA A 52 5.50 1.73 -11.77
CA ALA A 52 4.42 1.18 -10.95
C ALA A 52 4.97 0.38 -9.75
N GLU A 53 5.97 -0.46 -9.95
CA GLU A 53 6.63 -1.20 -8.86
C GLU A 53 7.31 -0.27 -7.86
N PHE A 54 7.98 0.77 -8.34
CA PHE A 54 8.61 1.75 -7.47
C PHE A 54 7.59 2.54 -6.64
N MET A 55 6.46 2.91 -7.24
CA MET A 55 5.34 3.53 -6.53
C MET A 55 4.76 2.59 -5.48
N LEU A 56 4.53 1.31 -5.81
CA LEU A 56 4.05 0.31 -4.86
C LEU A 56 4.98 0.18 -3.65
N LEU A 57 6.29 0.08 -3.89
CA LEU A 57 7.28 0.02 -2.80
C LEU A 57 7.23 1.27 -1.92
N ASN A 58 7.17 2.45 -2.51
CA ASN A 58 7.07 3.71 -1.77
C ASN A 58 5.79 3.77 -0.93
N ASP A 59 4.65 3.34 -1.48
CA ASP A 59 3.38 3.31 -0.77
C ASP A 59 3.42 2.33 0.42
N LEU A 60 4.01 1.16 0.23
CA LEU A 60 4.20 0.17 1.30
C LEU A 60 5.11 0.69 2.41
N LEU A 61 6.22 1.36 2.07
CA LEU A 61 7.13 1.96 3.04
C LEU A 61 6.43 3.07 3.84
N ALA A 62 5.59 3.87 3.20
CA ALA A 62 4.80 4.89 3.87
C ALA A 62 3.79 4.26 4.85
N CYS A 63 3.05 3.24 4.42
CA CYS A 63 2.14 2.49 5.28
C CYS A 63 2.86 1.86 6.48
N GLU A 64 4.01 1.24 6.25
CA GLU A 64 4.81 0.62 7.32
C GLU A 64 5.31 1.66 8.32
N SER A 65 5.75 2.81 7.84
CA SER A 65 6.20 3.91 8.70
C SER A 65 5.12 4.36 9.68
N GLU A 66 3.86 4.40 9.24
CA GLU A 66 2.73 4.71 10.12
C GLU A 66 2.47 3.60 11.14
N LEU A 67 2.56 2.33 10.72
CA LEU A 67 2.31 1.16 11.57
C LEU A 67 3.39 0.95 12.64
N LYS A 68 4.62 1.35 12.38
CA LYS A 68 5.74 1.23 13.33
C LYS A 68 5.53 2.01 14.64
N ASN A 69 4.57 2.92 14.68
CA ASN A 69 4.16 3.62 15.90
C ASN A 69 3.28 2.75 16.81
N GLU A 70 2.81 1.61 16.32
CA GLU A 70 1.93 0.69 17.05
C GLU A 70 2.74 -0.45 17.68
N GLY A 71 2.78 -0.52 19.01
CA GLY A 71 3.53 -1.56 19.72
C GLY A 71 3.07 -2.98 19.38
N TRP A 72 1.76 -3.18 19.21
CA TRP A 72 1.19 -4.48 18.83
C TRP A 72 1.63 -4.94 17.44
N TYR A 73 1.90 -4.02 16.52
CA TYR A 73 2.44 -4.33 15.20
C TYR A 73 3.92 -4.78 15.28
N ASN A 74 4.71 -4.07 16.07
CA ASN A 74 6.15 -4.32 16.16
C ASN A 74 6.50 -5.67 16.79
N GLN A 75 5.63 -6.23 17.63
CA GLN A 75 5.84 -7.55 18.25
C GLN A 75 5.51 -8.73 17.33
N LEU A 76 4.82 -8.50 16.21
CA LEU A 76 4.48 -9.55 15.25
C LEU A 76 5.73 -10.06 14.52
N ASP A 77 5.71 -11.35 14.14
CA ASP A 77 6.66 -11.91 13.19
C ASP A 77 6.50 -11.30 11.79
N GLU A 78 7.47 -11.53 10.94
CA GLU A 78 7.52 -10.95 9.59
C GLU A 78 6.28 -11.28 8.76
N VAL A 79 5.83 -12.55 8.80
CA VAL A 79 4.69 -13.01 7.99
C VAL A 79 3.40 -12.34 8.43
N ARG A 80 3.17 -12.23 9.74
CA ARG A 80 1.98 -11.59 10.29
C ARG A 80 2.00 -10.07 10.17
N ARG A 81 3.18 -9.45 10.29
CA ARG A 81 3.33 -8.02 9.93
C ARG A 81 2.93 -7.75 8.48
N ALA A 82 3.32 -8.64 7.57
CA ALA A 82 2.93 -8.52 6.16
C ALA A 82 1.42 -8.59 5.95
N VAL A 83 0.70 -9.42 6.71
CA VAL A 83 -0.78 -9.44 6.68
C VAL A 83 -1.36 -8.09 7.06
N ILE A 84 -0.91 -7.51 8.16
CA ILE A 84 -1.40 -6.21 8.65
C ILE A 84 -1.04 -5.09 7.67
N LEU A 85 0.18 -5.11 7.13
CA LEU A 85 0.60 -4.15 6.13
C LEU A 85 -0.25 -4.24 4.85
N ASN A 86 -0.58 -5.45 4.41
CA ASN A 86 -1.47 -5.68 3.26
C ASN A 86 -2.88 -5.13 3.51
N MET A 87 -3.44 -5.33 4.72
CA MET A 87 -4.72 -4.73 5.11
C MET A 87 -4.63 -3.20 5.13
N ALA A 88 -3.59 -2.65 5.74
CA ALA A 88 -3.39 -1.20 5.84
C ALA A 88 -3.24 -0.54 4.47
N PHE A 89 -2.52 -1.17 3.56
CA PHE A 89 -2.38 -0.72 2.18
C PHE A 89 -3.75 -0.61 1.48
N ASN A 90 -4.64 -1.57 1.74
CA ASN A 90 -5.98 -1.61 1.13
C ASN A 90 -6.98 -0.67 1.83
N LEU A 91 -6.96 -0.61 3.16
CA LEU A 91 -7.97 0.08 3.98
C LEU A 91 -7.55 1.48 4.42
N GLY A 92 -6.25 1.72 4.52
CA GLY A 92 -5.68 2.84 5.28
C GLY A 92 -5.63 2.55 6.79
N LYS A 93 -4.65 3.14 7.47
CA LYS A 93 -4.46 2.96 8.91
C LYS A 93 -5.70 3.33 9.75
N PRO A 94 -6.41 4.46 9.51
CA PRO A 94 -7.58 4.82 10.31
C PRO A 94 -8.67 3.76 10.29
N THR A 95 -8.93 3.13 9.13
CA THR A 95 -9.91 2.06 8.99
C THR A 95 -9.42 0.76 9.63
N LEU A 96 -8.14 0.42 9.45
CA LEU A 96 -7.53 -0.73 10.11
C LEU A 96 -7.67 -0.65 11.63
N LEU A 97 -7.44 0.50 12.24
CA LEU A 97 -7.54 0.69 13.68
C LEU A 97 -8.96 0.51 14.24
N LYS A 98 -9.98 0.50 13.40
CA LYS A 98 -11.37 0.17 13.81
C LYS A 98 -11.57 -1.32 14.08
N PHE A 99 -10.66 -2.18 13.61
CA PHE A 99 -10.66 -3.62 13.93
C PHE A 99 -10.14 -3.88 15.36
N ARG A 100 -10.85 -3.36 16.34
CA ARG A 100 -10.39 -3.35 17.76
C ARG A 100 -10.19 -4.75 18.34
N LYS A 101 -11.07 -5.70 17.99
CA LYS A 101 -10.96 -7.09 18.46
C LYS A 101 -9.77 -7.80 17.82
N LEU A 102 -9.50 -7.54 16.53
CA LEU A 102 -8.29 -7.99 15.88
C LEU A 102 -7.04 -7.48 16.61
N ILE A 103 -6.96 -6.19 16.88
CA ILE A 103 -5.80 -5.58 17.53
C ILE A 103 -5.62 -6.12 18.96
N GLY A 104 -6.72 -6.32 19.69
CA GLY A 104 -6.69 -6.95 21.02
C GLY A 104 -6.12 -8.37 20.96
N ALA A 105 -6.57 -9.19 20.02
CA ALA A 105 -6.07 -10.54 19.81
C ALA A 105 -4.58 -10.54 19.44
N LEU A 106 -4.14 -9.63 18.56
CA LEU A 106 -2.74 -9.48 18.21
C LEU A 106 -1.86 -9.09 19.39
N SER A 107 -2.35 -8.22 20.26
CA SER A 107 -1.65 -7.82 21.48
C SER A 107 -1.46 -8.99 22.46
N ASP A 108 -2.34 -9.98 22.40
CA ASP A 108 -2.31 -11.19 23.24
C ASP A 108 -1.65 -12.39 22.52
N ASP A 109 -1.08 -12.19 21.34
CA ASP A 109 -0.52 -13.26 20.48
C ASP A 109 -1.56 -14.37 20.16
N ASP A 110 -2.85 -14.04 20.20
CA ASP A 110 -3.96 -14.95 19.88
C ASP A 110 -4.28 -14.86 18.38
N TYR A 111 -3.48 -15.54 17.57
CA TYR A 111 -3.60 -15.48 16.12
C TYR A 111 -4.80 -16.24 15.57
N GLU A 112 -5.32 -17.21 16.30
CA GLU A 112 -6.55 -17.92 15.96
C GLU A 112 -7.75 -16.96 16.02
N THR A 113 -7.90 -16.22 17.12
CA THR A 113 -8.92 -15.18 17.26
C THR A 113 -8.68 -14.04 16.29
N ALA A 114 -7.43 -13.58 16.14
CA ALA A 114 -7.07 -12.52 15.19
C ALA A 114 -7.54 -12.84 13.78
N SER A 115 -7.27 -14.05 13.28
CA SER A 115 -7.70 -14.47 11.94
C SER A 115 -9.21 -14.44 11.75
N LYS A 116 -9.97 -14.85 12.76
CA LYS A 116 -11.44 -14.79 12.74
C LYS A 116 -11.96 -13.36 12.71
N GLU A 117 -11.39 -12.49 13.52
CA GLU A 117 -11.82 -11.09 13.62
C GLU A 117 -11.53 -10.29 12.34
N MET A 118 -10.58 -10.72 11.53
CA MET A 118 -10.33 -10.11 10.21
C MET A 118 -11.53 -10.28 9.27
N VAL A 119 -12.18 -11.43 9.31
CA VAL A 119 -13.19 -11.82 8.32
C VAL A 119 -14.61 -11.85 8.87
N THR A 120 -14.79 -11.65 10.17
CA THR A 120 -16.09 -11.69 10.84
C THR A 120 -16.54 -10.28 11.20
N GLY A 121 -17.80 -9.96 10.91
CA GLY A 121 -18.42 -8.69 11.26
C GLY A 121 -18.72 -8.55 12.75
N SER A 122 -19.27 -7.40 13.13
CA SER A 122 -19.57 -7.07 14.52
C SER A 122 -20.62 -7.99 15.17
N ASP A 123 -21.45 -8.67 14.37
CA ASP A 123 -22.43 -9.65 14.82
C ASP A 123 -21.81 -11.01 15.21
N GLY A 124 -20.54 -11.22 14.91
CA GLY A 124 -19.82 -12.47 15.17
C GLY A 124 -20.18 -13.64 14.26
N VAL A 125 -20.99 -13.41 13.22
CA VAL A 125 -21.51 -14.44 12.31
C VAL A 125 -21.31 -14.09 10.84
N SER A 126 -21.75 -12.90 10.42
CA SER A 126 -21.64 -12.44 9.04
C SER A 126 -20.22 -12.07 8.67
N PRO A 127 -19.82 -12.15 7.38
CA PRO A 127 -18.53 -11.66 6.94
C PRO A 127 -18.34 -10.19 7.31
N SER A 128 -17.11 -9.80 7.67
CA SER A 128 -16.76 -8.39 7.84
C SER A 128 -17.02 -7.63 6.54
N LYS A 129 -17.25 -6.32 6.63
CA LYS A 129 -17.42 -5.48 5.43
C LYS A 129 -16.21 -5.61 4.50
N TRP A 130 -15.01 -5.61 5.06
CA TRP A 130 -13.79 -5.80 4.28
C TRP A 130 -13.76 -7.16 3.58
N ALA A 131 -14.05 -8.28 4.27
CA ALA A 131 -14.09 -9.60 3.67
C ALA A 131 -15.12 -9.68 2.54
N SER A 132 -16.28 -9.05 2.70
CA SER A 132 -17.29 -8.96 1.66
C SER A 132 -16.82 -8.18 0.42
N GLN A 133 -15.98 -7.15 0.63
CA GLN A 133 -15.46 -6.30 -0.45
C GLN A 133 -14.33 -6.95 -1.23
N VAL A 134 -13.39 -7.62 -0.55
CA VAL A 134 -12.17 -8.14 -1.17
C VAL A 134 -12.20 -9.66 -1.40
N GLY A 135 -13.21 -10.35 -0.87
CA GLY A 135 -13.44 -11.79 -1.13
C GLY A 135 -12.27 -12.68 -0.73
N LYS A 136 -11.81 -13.49 -1.66
CA LYS A 136 -10.74 -14.49 -1.46
C LYS A 136 -9.50 -13.92 -0.76
N ARG A 137 -9.09 -12.71 -1.09
CA ARG A 137 -7.94 -12.03 -0.47
C ARG A 137 -8.04 -11.98 1.05
N ALA A 138 -9.22 -11.68 1.59
CA ALA A 138 -9.41 -11.62 3.05
C ALA A 138 -9.18 -12.95 3.72
N TYR A 139 -9.68 -14.04 3.14
CA TYR A 139 -9.54 -15.39 3.69
C TYR A 139 -8.12 -15.93 3.56
N GLU A 140 -7.42 -15.65 2.48
CA GLU A 140 -6.00 -15.96 2.33
C GLU A 140 -5.16 -15.26 3.40
N LEU A 141 -5.40 -13.96 3.62
CA LEU A 141 -4.71 -13.20 4.65
C LEU A 141 -5.07 -13.68 6.07
N ALA A 142 -6.32 -14.09 6.31
CA ALA A 142 -6.72 -14.69 7.58
C ALA A 142 -6.00 -16.02 7.84
N ASP A 143 -5.85 -16.87 6.84
CA ASP A 143 -5.07 -18.13 6.93
C ASP A 143 -3.59 -17.83 7.18
N GLN A 144 -3.02 -16.84 6.49
CA GLN A 144 -1.64 -16.42 6.71
C GLN A 144 -1.45 -15.88 8.14
N MET A 145 -2.41 -15.12 8.66
CA MET A 145 -2.41 -14.66 10.06
C MET A 145 -2.44 -15.81 11.04
N ARG A 146 -3.33 -16.77 10.85
CA ARG A 146 -3.50 -17.92 11.73
C ARG A 146 -2.27 -18.81 11.75
N THR A 147 -1.73 -19.14 10.57
CA THR A 147 -0.66 -20.13 10.43
C THR A 147 0.75 -19.54 10.56
N GLY A 148 0.93 -18.25 10.29
CA GLY A 148 2.26 -17.64 10.17
C GLY A 148 3.04 -18.14 8.94
N GLN A 149 2.34 -18.65 7.93
CA GLN A 149 2.91 -19.17 6.68
C GLN A 149 2.43 -18.30 5.52
N TRP A 150 3.34 -17.98 4.59
CA TRP A 150 2.98 -17.28 3.37
C TRP A 150 1.94 -18.07 2.56
N GLN A 151 0.96 -17.34 2.00
CA GLN A 151 -0.06 -17.90 1.13
C GLN A 151 0.11 -17.34 -0.29
N ASP A 152 0.07 -18.22 -1.30
CA ASP A 152 0.11 -17.88 -2.73
C ASP A 152 1.21 -16.89 -3.17
N VAL A 153 2.44 -17.17 -2.77
CA VAL A 153 3.63 -16.40 -3.15
C VAL A 153 4.60 -17.22 -3.98
#